data_e922c52d7f69e7e784d08d78d5e3ac77
#
_entry.id   e922c52d7f69e7e784d08d78d5e3ac77
#
_cell.length_a   1.000
_cell.length_b   1.000
_cell.length_c   1.000
_cell.angle_alpha   90.00
_cell.angle_beta   90.00
_cell.angle_gamma   90.00
#
_symmetry.space_group_name_H-M   'P 1'
#
loop_
_entity.id
_entity.type
_entity.pdbx_description
1 polymer ?
#
loop_
_entity_poly.entity_id
_entity_poly.type
_entity_poly.pdbx_seq_one_letter_code
_entity_poly.pdbx_strand_id
1 'polypeptide(L)'
;DGEKRYVLAPARLKSGDDFIVSEKAELKTGNRLPLFKIPVGSQVYNVELKPNQGAKLGRSAGNYLEILAHDGKWSNLKMPSKEVRKVLSLCWANIGQVSNEEHGQITIGKAGRSRHLGIRPTVRGSAMNPVDHPYGGGEGRAKRGTKRPKDKWGNITGGRKTRKKKKYSKKLILQKRKK
;
A
#
# COMPACT_ATOMS: atom_id res chain seq x y z
N ASP A 1 19.74 -10.08 -24.17
CA ASP A 1 18.66 -10.56 -25.06
C ASP A 1 17.78 -9.44 -25.62
N GLY A 2 17.92 -8.17 -25.16
CA GLY A 2 17.21 -7.00 -25.66
C GLY A 2 15.73 -6.93 -25.28
N GLU A 3 15.23 -7.77 -24.37
CA GLU A 3 13.83 -7.76 -23.94
C GLU A 3 13.51 -6.48 -23.14
N LYS A 4 12.42 -5.80 -23.53
CA LYS A 4 11.95 -4.59 -22.83
C LYS A 4 10.97 -4.97 -21.71
N ARG A 5 11.25 -4.56 -20.48
CA ARG A 5 10.37 -4.80 -19.30
C ARG A 5 10.11 -3.52 -18.53
N TYR A 6 8.91 -3.42 -17.95
CA TYR A 6 8.57 -2.33 -17.04
C TYR A 6 9.06 -2.65 -15.63
N VAL A 7 9.66 -1.64 -14.98
CA VAL A 7 10.14 -1.72 -13.59
C VAL A 7 9.62 -0.54 -12.79
N LEU A 8 9.55 -0.69 -11.45
CA LEU A 8 9.28 0.45 -10.57
C LEU A 8 10.57 1.26 -10.44
N ALA A 9 10.53 2.50 -10.91
CA ALA A 9 11.65 3.41 -10.82
C ALA A 9 11.94 3.76 -9.36
N PRO A 10 13.19 3.64 -8.87
CA PRO A 10 13.61 4.21 -7.61
C PRO A 10 13.65 5.73 -7.66
N ALA A 11 13.66 6.37 -6.49
CA ALA A 11 13.88 7.81 -6.40
C ALA A 11 15.22 8.18 -7.05
N ARG A 12 15.20 9.27 -7.81
CA ARG A 12 16.40 9.86 -8.49
C ARG A 12 17.03 9.00 -9.60
N LEU A 13 16.31 7.98 -10.11
CA LEU A 13 16.76 7.22 -11.29
C LEU A 13 16.82 8.13 -12.52
N LYS A 14 17.91 8.04 -13.29
CA LYS A 14 18.10 8.73 -14.57
C LYS A 14 18.10 7.74 -15.72
N SER A 15 17.84 8.23 -16.92
CA SER A 15 18.01 7.44 -18.14
C SER A 15 19.47 7.08 -18.32
N GLY A 16 19.75 5.80 -18.56
CA GLY A 16 21.11 5.26 -18.65
C GLY A 16 21.64 4.66 -17.34
N ASP A 17 20.93 4.79 -16.21
CA ASP A 17 21.31 4.11 -14.98
C ASP A 17 21.00 2.62 -15.06
N ASP A 18 21.94 1.80 -14.61
CA ASP A 18 21.84 0.36 -14.52
C ASP A 18 21.43 -0.08 -13.10
N PHE A 19 20.65 -1.14 -13.02
CA PHE A 19 20.40 -1.83 -11.75
C PHE A 19 20.43 -3.34 -11.95
N ILE A 20 20.93 -4.03 -10.92
CA ILE A 20 21.23 -5.45 -10.97
C ILE A 20 20.24 -6.22 -10.10
N VAL A 21 19.77 -7.37 -10.60
CA VAL A 21 18.96 -8.33 -9.86
C VAL A 21 19.82 -9.57 -9.62
N SER A 22 20.48 -9.63 -8.47
CA SER A 22 21.36 -10.75 -8.11
C SER A 22 21.53 -10.85 -6.60
N GLU A 23 21.84 -12.04 -6.09
CA GLU A 23 22.21 -12.23 -4.69
C GLU A 23 23.56 -11.58 -4.33
N LYS A 24 24.40 -11.32 -5.31
CA LYS A 24 25.72 -10.70 -5.17
C LYS A 24 25.74 -9.23 -5.61
N ALA A 25 24.55 -8.63 -5.82
CA ALA A 25 24.50 -7.23 -6.23
C ALA A 25 25.02 -6.31 -5.11
N GLU A 26 25.62 -5.20 -5.49
CA GLU A 26 26.02 -4.16 -4.54
C GLU A 26 24.80 -3.49 -3.87
N LEU A 27 25.03 -2.93 -2.69
CA LEU A 27 23.99 -2.20 -1.93
C LEU A 27 23.75 -0.79 -2.50
N LYS A 28 23.39 -0.74 -3.79
CA LYS A 28 23.07 0.50 -4.53
C LYS A 28 21.57 0.65 -4.70
N THR A 29 21.07 1.89 -4.66
CA THR A 29 19.66 2.20 -4.90
C THR A 29 19.20 1.65 -6.25
N GLY A 30 18.04 0.95 -6.25
CA GLY A 30 17.50 0.29 -7.44
C GLY A 30 17.84 -1.19 -7.51
N ASN A 31 19.00 -1.62 -7.02
CA ASN A 31 19.40 -3.04 -7.04
C ASN A 31 18.42 -3.90 -6.24
N ARG A 32 18.23 -5.13 -6.72
CA ARG A 32 17.29 -6.09 -6.14
C ARG A 32 18.04 -7.28 -5.57
N LEU A 33 17.84 -7.52 -4.26
CA LEU A 33 18.49 -8.58 -3.50
C LEU A 33 17.48 -9.32 -2.60
N PRO A 34 17.83 -10.53 -2.12
CA PRO A 34 17.10 -11.17 -1.02
C PRO A 34 17.24 -10.35 0.27
N LEU A 35 16.17 -10.29 1.07
CA LEU A 35 16.15 -9.48 2.30
C LEU A 35 17.28 -9.78 3.27
N PHE A 36 17.70 -11.05 3.39
CA PHE A 36 18.78 -11.43 4.30
C PHE A 36 20.16 -10.86 3.94
N LYS A 37 20.34 -10.38 2.71
CA LYS A 37 21.57 -9.70 2.25
C LYS A 37 21.56 -8.19 2.47
N ILE A 38 20.40 -7.62 2.77
CA ILE A 38 20.24 -6.18 2.95
C ILE A 38 20.39 -5.83 4.43
N PRO A 39 21.25 -4.90 4.82
CA PRO A 39 21.50 -4.56 6.22
C PRO A 39 20.25 -4.01 6.92
N VAL A 40 20.19 -4.20 8.23
CA VAL A 40 19.18 -3.59 9.11
C VAL A 40 19.28 -2.06 9.04
N GLY A 41 18.15 -1.38 9.11
CA GLY A 41 18.06 0.08 8.95
C GLY A 41 17.91 0.55 7.50
N SER A 42 18.15 -0.34 6.52
CA SER A 42 18.02 0.02 5.10
C SER A 42 16.56 0.25 4.71
N GLN A 43 16.36 1.21 3.82
CA GLN A 43 15.09 1.41 3.14
C GLN A 43 14.99 0.47 1.94
N VAL A 44 13.84 -0.17 1.79
CA VAL A 44 13.56 -1.11 0.69
C VAL A 44 12.17 -0.86 0.12
N TYR A 45 11.98 -1.16 -1.14
CA TYR A 45 10.70 -1.08 -1.82
C TYR A 45 10.46 -2.32 -2.69
N ASN A 46 9.28 -2.44 -3.28
CA ASN A 46 8.94 -3.52 -4.21
C ASN A 46 9.23 -4.93 -3.62
N VAL A 47 8.79 -5.15 -2.37
CA VAL A 47 9.10 -6.34 -1.58
C VAL A 47 8.12 -7.47 -1.85
N GLU A 48 8.62 -8.68 -1.95
CA GLU A 48 7.82 -9.91 -2.05
C GLU A 48 7.19 -10.30 -0.71
N LEU A 49 6.03 -10.94 -0.77
CA LEU A 49 5.39 -11.58 0.40
C LEU A 49 5.76 -13.05 0.55
N LYS A 50 6.04 -13.71 -0.57
CA LYS A 50 6.52 -15.08 -0.66
C LYS A 50 7.58 -15.11 -1.75
N PRO A 51 8.63 -15.92 -1.60
CA PRO A 51 9.71 -16.01 -2.58
C PRO A 51 9.15 -16.32 -3.98
N ASN A 52 9.67 -15.67 -4.99
CA ASN A 52 9.36 -15.88 -6.41
C ASN A 52 7.89 -15.70 -6.82
N GLN A 53 7.07 -15.01 -6.00
CA GLN A 53 5.67 -14.71 -6.34
C GLN A 53 5.45 -13.25 -6.79
N GLY A 54 6.52 -12.54 -7.04
CA GLY A 54 6.47 -11.13 -7.41
C GLY A 54 6.22 -10.19 -6.21
N ALA A 55 6.65 -8.98 -6.37
CA ALA A 55 6.58 -7.98 -5.32
C ALA A 55 5.17 -7.43 -5.11
N LYS A 56 4.78 -7.23 -3.86
CA LYS A 56 3.45 -6.74 -3.46
C LYS A 56 3.47 -5.62 -2.43
N LEU A 57 4.57 -5.41 -1.72
CA LEU A 57 4.69 -4.40 -0.68
C LEU A 57 5.58 -3.23 -1.14
N GLY A 58 5.29 -2.01 -0.66
CA GLY A 58 6.10 -0.82 -0.96
C GLY A 58 6.16 -0.48 -2.44
N ARG A 59 5.01 -0.45 -3.14
CA ARG A 59 4.97 -0.23 -4.59
C ARG A 59 4.38 1.11 -5.00
N SER A 60 3.63 1.75 -4.13
CA SER A 60 3.03 3.05 -4.44
C SER A 60 4.08 4.14 -4.48
N ALA A 61 3.81 5.21 -5.22
CA ALA A 61 4.68 6.38 -5.37
C ALA A 61 5.17 6.89 -4.00
N GLY A 62 6.45 7.19 -3.89
CA GLY A 62 7.08 7.70 -2.69
C GLY A 62 7.14 6.73 -1.49
N ASN A 63 6.71 5.48 -1.63
CA ASN A 63 6.71 4.54 -0.51
C ASN A 63 8.02 3.77 -0.39
N TYR A 64 8.34 3.44 0.86
CA TYR A 64 9.42 2.53 1.24
C TYR A 64 9.03 1.75 2.49
N LEU A 65 9.76 0.72 2.80
CA LEU A 65 9.73 -0.05 4.03
C LEU A 65 11.11 0.03 4.67
N GLU A 66 11.18 -0.12 5.98
CA GLU A 66 12.45 -0.13 6.73
C GLU A 66 12.67 -1.54 7.31
N ILE A 67 13.86 -2.07 7.15
CA ILE A 67 14.26 -3.35 7.75
C ILE A 67 14.64 -3.07 9.21
N LEU A 68 13.88 -3.62 10.17
CA LEU A 68 14.14 -3.41 11.59
C LEU A 68 15.07 -4.49 12.18
N ALA A 69 14.94 -5.72 11.73
CA ALA A 69 15.75 -6.83 12.22
C ALA A 69 15.66 -8.02 11.28
N HIS A 70 16.67 -8.89 11.34
CA HIS A 70 16.65 -10.24 10.79
C HIS A 70 16.62 -11.24 11.94
N ASP A 71 15.65 -12.15 11.91
CA ASP A 71 15.40 -13.15 12.94
C ASP A 71 15.34 -14.53 12.26
N GLY A 72 16.49 -15.13 12.04
CA GLY A 72 16.66 -16.38 11.34
C GLY A 72 16.00 -16.39 9.95
N LYS A 73 14.93 -17.16 9.78
CA LYS A 73 14.18 -17.25 8.51
C LYS A 73 13.31 -16.02 8.20
N TRP A 74 13.21 -15.05 9.11
CA TRP A 74 12.29 -13.92 9.00
C TRP A 74 13.02 -12.59 9.02
N SER A 75 12.56 -11.66 8.22
CA SER A 75 12.94 -10.25 8.27
C SER A 75 11.73 -9.42 8.75
N ASN A 76 11.95 -8.56 9.72
CA ASN A 76 10.95 -7.70 10.32
C ASN A 76 10.94 -6.36 9.56
N LEU A 77 9.85 -6.07 8.87
CA LEU A 77 9.70 -4.88 8.04
C LEU A 77 8.70 -3.92 8.66
N LYS A 78 9.09 -2.65 8.80
CA LYS A 78 8.22 -1.55 9.16
C LYS A 78 7.56 -1.01 7.90
N MET A 79 6.25 -1.08 7.85
CA MET A 79 5.43 -0.63 6.74
C MET A 79 5.21 0.89 6.81
N PRO A 80 4.85 1.55 5.69
CA PRO A 80 4.46 2.97 5.70
C PRO A 80 3.33 3.28 6.68
N SER A 81 2.45 2.30 6.96
CA SER A 81 1.38 2.39 7.97
C SER A 81 1.86 2.28 9.42
N LYS A 82 3.18 2.21 9.68
CA LYS A 82 3.81 1.93 10.97
C LYS A 82 3.48 0.52 11.54
N GLU A 83 2.85 -0.35 10.76
CA GLU A 83 2.70 -1.78 11.10
C GLU A 83 4.06 -2.47 10.94
N VAL A 84 4.47 -3.28 11.92
CA VAL A 84 5.65 -4.13 11.80
C VAL A 84 5.21 -5.54 11.44
N ARG A 85 5.79 -6.09 10.38
CA ARG A 85 5.40 -7.37 9.81
C ARG A 85 6.60 -8.26 9.51
N LYS A 86 6.46 -9.55 9.81
CA LYS A 86 7.42 -10.59 9.39
C LYS A 86 7.22 -10.96 7.92
N VAL A 87 8.34 -11.05 7.20
CA VAL A 87 8.41 -11.56 5.83
C VAL A 87 9.56 -12.55 5.78
N LEU A 88 9.47 -13.58 4.95
CA LEU A 88 10.56 -14.55 4.80
C LEU A 88 11.82 -13.85 4.29
N SER A 89 12.97 -14.13 4.88
CA SER A 89 14.25 -13.50 4.52
C SER A 89 14.71 -13.82 3.10
N LEU A 90 14.21 -14.93 2.53
CA LEU A 90 14.42 -15.31 1.12
C LEU A 90 13.61 -14.48 0.12
N CYS A 91 12.67 -13.66 0.58
CA CYS A 91 11.92 -12.74 -0.29
C CYS A 91 12.83 -11.66 -0.84
N TRP A 92 12.63 -11.30 -2.10
CA TRP A 92 13.39 -10.26 -2.78
C TRP A 92 12.81 -8.87 -2.56
N ALA A 93 13.68 -7.89 -2.48
CA ALA A 93 13.35 -6.48 -2.36
C ALA A 93 14.30 -5.62 -3.16
N ASN A 94 13.87 -4.44 -3.57
CA ASN A 94 14.73 -3.42 -4.15
C ASN A 94 15.20 -2.45 -3.05
N ILE A 95 16.45 -1.98 -3.14
CA ILE A 95 17.02 -1.03 -2.19
C ILE A 95 16.58 0.39 -2.54
N GLY A 96 16.18 1.15 -1.53
CA GLY A 96 15.80 2.56 -1.64
C GLY A 96 14.30 2.81 -1.51
N GLN A 97 13.80 3.81 -2.21
CA GLN A 97 12.43 4.32 -2.18
C GLN A 97 11.87 4.40 -3.60
N VAL A 98 10.56 4.26 -3.75
CA VAL A 98 9.87 4.46 -5.04
C VAL A 98 9.88 5.95 -5.40
N SER A 99 10.07 6.26 -6.67
CA SER A 99 10.01 7.64 -7.20
C SER A 99 8.64 8.29 -7.03
N ASN A 100 8.54 9.59 -7.39
CA ASN A 100 7.30 10.39 -7.36
C ASN A 100 6.74 10.57 -5.94
N GLU A 101 7.59 11.04 -5.03
CA GLU A 101 7.27 11.23 -3.60
C GLU A 101 6.14 12.24 -3.39
N GLU A 102 6.06 13.26 -4.24
CA GLU A 102 5.07 14.34 -4.15
C GLU A 102 3.69 13.94 -4.69
N HIS A 103 3.53 12.71 -5.21
CA HIS A 103 2.25 12.27 -5.78
C HIS A 103 1.07 12.43 -4.83
N GLY A 104 1.28 12.22 -3.54
CA GLY A 104 0.25 12.39 -2.51
C GLY A 104 -0.19 13.83 -2.26
N GLN A 105 0.59 14.81 -2.72
CA GLN A 105 0.32 16.24 -2.54
C GLN A 105 -0.45 16.84 -3.73
N ILE A 106 -0.61 16.10 -4.82
CA ILE A 106 -1.27 16.56 -6.04
C ILE A 106 -2.76 16.76 -5.77
N THR A 107 -3.23 17.99 -5.98
CA THR A 107 -4.66 18.30 -5.94
C THR A 107 -5.28 18.02 -7.31
N ILE A 108 -6.32 17.18 -7.33
CA ILE A 108 -7.03 16.82 -8.57
C ILE A 108 -7.68 18.05 -9.21
N GLY A 109 -8.22 18.96 -8.42
CA GLY A 109 -8.74 20.27 -8.80
C GLY A 109 -10.14 20.24 -9.42
N LYS A 110 -10.40 19.38 -10.41
CA LYS A 110 -11.68 19.34 -11.13
C LYS A 110 -12.22 17.93 -11.33
N ALA A 111 -13.55 17.82 -11.43
CA ALA A 111 -14.25 16.54 -11.63
C ALA A 111 -13.83 15.79 -12.90
N GLY A 112 -13.51 16.50 -13.98
CA GLY A 112 -13.02 15.90 -15.23
C GLY A 112 -11.72 15.14 -15.06
N ARG A 113 -10.79 15.61 -14.22
CA ARG A 113 -9.55 14.90 -13.92
C ARG A 113 -9.83 13.61 -13.15
N SER A 114 -10.77 13.61 -12.19
CA SER A 114 -11.22 12.38 -11.50
C SER A 114 -11.80 11.37 -12.50
N ARG A 115 -12.55 11.84 -13.51
CA ARG A 115 -13.08 10.99 -14.57
C ARG A 115 -11.99 10.35 -15.41
N HIS A 116 -10.92 11.09 -15.75
CA HIS A 116 -9.76 10.56 -16.46
C HIS A 116 -9.00 9.50 -15.64
N LEU A 117 -9.03 9.59 -14.29
CA LEU A 117 -8.49 8.58 -13.38
C LEU A 117 -9.42 7.35 -13.22
N GLY A 118 -10.52 7.27 -13.95
CA GLY A 118 -11.49 6.18 -13.88
C GLY A 118 -12.46 6.26 -12.69
N ILE A 119 -12.42 7.33 -11.90
CA ILE A 119 -13.30 7.53 -10.75
C ILE A 119 -14.67 8.04 -11.25
N ARG A 120 -15.72 7.28 -11.05
CA ARG A 120 -17.09 7.69 -11.38
C ARG A 120 -17.66 8.62 -10.30
N PRO A 121 -18.59 9.52 -10.67
CA PRO A 121 -19.30 10.34 -9.70
C PRO A 121 -20.03 9.51 -8.67
N THR A 122 -20.02 9.95 -7.42
CA THR A 122 -20.68 9.29 -6.30
C THR A 122 -21.78 10.17 -5.75
N VAL A 123 -23.00 9.61 -5.65
CA VAL A 123 -24.15 10.29 -5.02
C VAL A 123 -24.10 10.02 -3.51
N ARG A 124 -24.34 11.06 -2.71
CA ARG A 124 -24.42 10.94 -1.25
C ARG A 124 -25.69 10.20 -0.86
N GLY A 125 -25.62 9.30 0.13
CA GLY A 125 -26.79 8.57 0.62
C GLY A 125 -27.95 9.45 1.09
N SER A 126 -27.66 10.64 1.61
CA SER A 126 -28.69 11.63 2.01
C SER A 126 -29.39 12.33 0.83
N ALA A 127 -28.89 12.16 -0.39
CA ALA A 127 -29.52 12.68 -1.62
C ALA A 127 -30.29 11.58 -2.38
N MET A 128 -30.41 10.41 -1.81
CA MET A 128 -31.14 9.27 -2.38
C MET A 128 -32.52 9.13 -1.75
N ASN A 129 -33.37 8.28 -2.35
CA ASN A 129 -34.65 7.89 -1.78
C ASN A 129 -34.48 6.90 -0.61
N PRO A 130 -35.50 6.79 0.28
CA PRO A 130 -35.43 5.85 1.42
C PRO A 130 -35.22 4.38 1.01
N VAL A 131 -35.68 3.97 -0.17
CA VAL A 131 -35.49 2.62 -0.71
C VAL A 131 -34.04 2.35 -1.11
N ASP A 132 -33.29 3.39 -1.52
CA ASP A 132 -31.95 3.27 -2.05
C ASP A 132 -30.86 3.35 -0.97
N HIS A 133 -31.14 4.08 0.11
CA HIS A 133 -30.16 4.29 1.18
C HIS A 133 -30.85 4.56 2.53
N PRO A 134 -30.29 4.04 3.65
CA PRO A 134 -30.82 4.33 5.01
C PRO A 134 -30.82 5.81 5.41
N TYR A 135 -30.16 6.67 4.66
CA TYR A 135 -30.13 8.14 4.88
C TYR A 135 -31.03 8.89 3.91
N GLY A 136 -31.75 8.19 3.06
CA GLY A 136 -32.64 8.79 2.08
C GLY A 136 -33.93 9.31 2.68
N GLY A 137 -34.60 10.22 1.93
CA GLY A 137 -35.87 10.82 2.28
C GLY A 137 -35.77 11.95 3.30
N GLY A 138 -36.96 12.44 3.72
CA GLY A 138 -37.14 13.55 4.62
C GLY A 138 -37.35 14.87 3.89
N GLU A 139 -37.75 15.91 4.62
CA GLU A 139 -37.87 17.27 4.11
C GLU A 139 -36.57 18.05 4.27
N GLY A 140 -36.14 18.69 3.18
CA GLY A 140 -34.94 19.54 3.16
C GLY A 140 -33.67 18.77 3.55
N ARG A 141 -32.91 19.30 4.49
CA ARG A 141 -31.64 18.73 4.95
C ARG A 141 -31.84 17.74 6.10
N ALA A 142 -32.38 16.56 5.81
CA ALA A 142 -32.58 15.53 6.83
C ALA A 142 -31.25 15.03 7.44
N LYS A 143 -31.24 14.82 8.75
CA LYS A 143 -30.11 14.20 9.46
C LYS A 143 -30.07 12.69 9.15
N ARG A 144 -28.88 12.08 9.33
CA ARG A 144 -28.69 10.63 9.05
C ARG A 144 -29.57 9.69 9.85
N GLY A 145 -30.18 10.12 10.96
CA GLY A 145 -31.10 9.33 11.79
C GLY A 145 -30.51 8.06 12.42
N THR A 146 -29.22 7.80 12.24
CA THR A 146 -28.58 6.57 12.72
C THR A 146 -27.42 6.86 13.68
N LYS A 147 -27.32 6.08 14.75
CA LYS A 147 -26.27 6.20 15.77
C LYS A 147 -24.84 6.01 15.19
N ARG A 148 -24.70 5.20 14.13
CA ARG A 148 -23.41 4.92 13.47
C ARG A 148 -23.56 5.05 11.95
N PRO A 149 -22.48 5.45 11.22
CA PRO A 149 -22.52 5.53 9.78
C PRO A 149 -22.87 4.21 9.14
N LYS A 150 -23.75 4.22 8.14
CA LYS A 150 -24.19 3.05 7.39
C LYS A 150 -23.93 3.22 5.89
N ASP A 151 -23.72 2.10 5.20
CA ASP A 151 -23.73 2.02 3.75
C ASP A 151 -25.16 1.81 3.22
N LYS A 152 -25.31 1.69 1.89
CA LYS A 152 -26.62 1.48 1.26
C LYS A 152 -27.30 0.17 1.64
N TRP A 153 -26.55 -0.81 2.15
CA TRP A 153 -27.09 -2.09 2.63
C TRP A 153 -27.33 -2.12 4.15
N GLY A 154 -27.16 -0.98 4.82
CA GLY A 154 -27.37 -0.88 6.27
C GLY A 154 -26.18 -1.33 7.12
N ASN A 155 -25.06 -1.75 6.54
CA ASN A 155 -23.88 -2.14 7.28
C ASN A 155 -23.17 -0.92 7.88
N ILE A 156 -22.60 -1.09 9.08
CA ILE A 156 -21.81 -0.05 9.74
C ILE A 156 -20.49 0.14 8.98
N THR A 157 -20.22 1.34 8.52
CA THR A 157 -19.01 1.68 7.73
C THR A 157 -17.90 2.28 8.58
N GLY A 158 -18.19 3.17 9.50
CA GLY A 158 -17.18 3.83 10.33
C GLY A 158 -16.79 3.03 11.57
N GLY A 159 -15.45 2.94 11.85
CA GLY A 159 -14.93 2.33 13.08
C GLY A 159 -15.00 0.80 13.17
N ARG A 160 -15.54 0.13 12.19
CA ARG A 160 -15.61 -1.35 12.15
C ARG A 160 -14.25 -1.95 11.77
N LYS A 161 -13.82 -2.98 12.50
CA LYS A 161 -12.67 -3.80 12.13
C LYS A 161 -13.05 -4.75 11.00
N THR A 162 -12.58 -4.49 9.77
CA THR A 162 -12.91 -5.29 8.58
C THR A 162 -12.01 -6.52 8.40
N ARG A 163 -10.82 -6.55 9.00
CA ARG A 163 -9.90 -7.68 8.91
C ARG A 163 -10.51 -8.92 9.59
N LYS A 164 -10.64 -10.03 8.88
CA LYS A 164 -11.12 -11.31 9.43
C LYS A 164 -10.25 -11.75 10.61
N LYS A 165 -10.88 -12.17 11.74
CA LYS A 165 -10.16 -12.59 12.96
C LYS A 165 -9.22 -13.78 12.71
N LYS A 166 -9.63 -14.75 11.89
CA LYS A 166 -8.90 -15.98 11.55
C LYS A 166 -8.00 -15.86 10.30
N LYS A 167 -7.68 -14.63 9.81
CA LYS A 167 -6.83 -14.48 8.64
C LYS A 167 -5.42 -15.04 8.92
N TYR A 168 -4.92 -15.95 8.07
CA TYR A 168 -3.63 -16.63 8.21
C TYR A 168 -2.46 -15.66 8.47
N SER A 169 -2.46 -14.50 7.80
CA SER A 169 -1.41 -13.49 7.92
C SER A 169 -1.46 -12.68 9.23
N LYS A 170 -2.35 -13.01 10.18
CA LYS A 170 -2.40 -12.34 11.49
C LYS A 170 -1.15 -12.65 12.33
N LYS A 171 -0.66 -13.90 12.27
CA LYS A 171 0.55 -14.34 12.96
C LYS A 171 1.85 -13.69 12.45
N LEU A 172 1.81 -13.11 11.26
CA LEU A 172 2.95 -12.40 10.67
C LEU A 172 3.04 -10.93 11.08
N ILE A 173 2.06 -10.40 11.80
CA ILE A 173 2.04 -9.02 12.28
C ILE A 173 2.56 -9.01 13.71
N LEU A 174 3.73 -8.38 13.92
CA LEU A 174 4.34 -8.21 15.23
C LEU A 174 3.71 -7.02 15.96
N GLN A 175 3.64 -5.88 15.29
CA GLN A 175 3.06 -4.67 15.84
C GLN A 175 2.01 -4.13 14.87
N LYS A 176 0.81 -3.88 15.38
CA LYS A 176 -0.26 -3.25 14.61
C LYS A 176 0.01 -1.75 14.48
N ARG A 177 -0.52 -1.15 13.40
CA ARG A 177 -0.53 0.32 13.27
C ARG A 177 -1.18 0.94 14.51
N LYS A 178 -0.55 1.97 15.07
CA LYS A 178 -1.21 2.83 16.06
C LYS A 178 -2.33 3.61 15.35
N LYS A 179 -3.45 3.77 16.00
CA LYS A 179 -4.53 4.65 15.55
C LYS A 179 -4.10 6.11 15.63
#